data_72e48f1ea47ae0f8a09c2f712a1476ca
#
_entry.id   72e48f1ea47ae0f8a09c2f712a1476ca
#
_cell.length_a   1.000
_cell.length_b   1.000
_cell.length_c   1.000
_cell.angle_alpha   90.00
_cell.angle_beta   90.00
_cell.angle_gamma   90.00
#
_symmetry.space_group_name_H-M   'P 1'
#
loop_
_entity.id
_entity.type
_entity.pdbx_description
1 polymer ?
#
loop_
_entity_poly.entity_id
_entity_poly.type
_entity_poly.pdbx_seq_one_letter_code
_entity_poly.pdbx_strand_id
1 'polypeptide(L)'
;TRVVFYARVSKDTEEQLHSFEAQKKYFEEFISRNKDMVFIRGYADEGISGVNVKKRKQFQQMIEDAKNSEFDLILTKEVTRFARNTVDTLVNTRLLLKYNVGVLFTTDNIDTRSNDGELRLSLMATLAQEESRKISSRVNWATKRNYENGVAHGTMPYGYKRENGKIVIVEDEAKVVQQIFRLYIDGYGTRRIANTLNEQGYYNATGGEWLPSTIRGMLKNRKYCGDLVQGMSKTIDFLEKKREVVKDESQYYVCVSHHDAIIDKQTFESVSYTHLRAHETSAH
;
A
#
# COMPACT_ATOMS: atom_id res chain seq x y z
N THR A 1 -26.89 6.42 30.87
CA THR A 1 -25.69 6.24 29.97
C THR A 1 -25.80 7.22 28.82
N ARG A 2 -24.84 8.15 28.69
CA ARG A 2 -24.73 9.09 27.55
C ARG A 2 -24.17 8.33 26.36
N VAL A 3 -24.87 8.37 25.23
CA VAL A 3 -24.61 7.51 24.11
C VAL A 3 -24.35 8.32 22.83
N VAL A 4 -23.32 7.94 22.09
CA VAL A 4 -23.05 8.43 20.74
C VAL A 4 -23.04 7.26 19.76
N PHE A 5 -23.21 7.53 18.47
CA PHE A 5 -22.96 6.49 17.49
C PHE A 5 -21.80 6.87 16.56
N TYR A 6 -21.14 5.83 16.03
CA TYR A 6 -20.16 5.96 14.97
C TYR A 6 -20.58 5.18 13.73
N ALA A 7 -20.61 5.87 12.59
CA ALA A 7 -20.99 5.29 11.30
C ALA A 7 -19.89 5.52 10.26
N ARG A 8 -19.79 4.58 9.29
CA ARG A 8 -18.96 4.74 8.11
C ARG A 8 -19.80 4.53 6.86
N VAL A 9 -19.88 5.54 5.99
CA VAL A 9 -20.70 5.54 4.78
C VAL A 9 -19.84 5.40 3.52
N SER A 10 -20.38 4.75 2.47
CA SER A 10 -19.69 4.55 1.19
C SER A 10 -19.63 5.83 0.34
N LYS A 11 -18.84 5.85 -0.75
CA LYS A 11 -18.52 7.07 -1.52
C LYS A 11 -19.56 7.56 -2.53
N ASP A 12 -20.62 6.81 -2.84
CA ASP A 12 -21.61 7.19 -3.85
C ASP A 12 -22.62 8.19 -3.29
N THR A 13 -22.71 9.37 -3.90
CA THR A 13 -23.29 10.60 -3.31
C THR A 13 -24.78 10.52 -2.94
N GLU A 14 -25.63 9.86 -3.70
CA GLU A 14 -27.07 9.68 -3.35
C GLU A 14 -27.30 8.50 -2.41
N GLU A 15 -26.57 7.39 -2.57
CA GLU A 15 -26.60 6.26 -1.64
C GLU A 15 -25.97 6.58 -0.27
N GLN A 16 -25.08 7.58 -0.20
CA GLN A 16 -24.47 8.01 1.07
C GLN A 16 -25.46 8.66 2.01
N LEU A 17 -26.26 9.61 1.53
CA LEU A 17 -27.27 10.28 2.32
C LEU A 17 -28.31 9.27 2.84
N HIS A 18 -28.80 8.40 1.96
CA HIS A 18 -29.73 7.33 2.35
C HIS A 18 -29.09 6.32 3.34
N SER A 19 -27.84 5.97 3.14
CA SER A 19 -27.11 5.05 4.03
C SER A 19 -26.81 5.67 5.40
N PHE A 20 -26.46 6.96 5.47
CA PHE A 20 -26.23 7.65 6.73
C PHE A 20 -27.52 7.87 7.52
N GLU A 21 -28.58 8.36 6.87
CA GLU A 21 -29.89 8.55 7.51
C GLU A 21 -30.49 7.24 7.99
N ALA A 22 -30.35 6.15 7.22
CA ALA A 22 -30.79 4.84 7.63
C ALA A 22 -30.01 4.32 8.87
N GLN A 23 -28.68 4.54 8.92
CA GLN A 23 -27.89 4.17 10.08
C GLN A 23 -28.23 5.05 11.29
N LYS A 24 -28.41 6.35 11.11
CA LYS A 24 -28.85 7.28 12.15
C LYS A 24 -30.20 6.86 12.73
N LYS A 25 -31.20 6.61 11.88
CA LYS A 25 -32.53 6.14 12.28
C LYS A 25 -32.44 4.81 13.05
N TYR A 26 -31.62 3.88 12.57
CA TYR A 26 -31.40 2.61 13.26
C TYR A 26 -30.87 2.80 14.69
N PHE A 27 -29.87 3.68 14.88
CA PHE A 27 -29.31 3.94 16.20
C PHE A 27 -30.27 4.73 17.08
N GLU A 28 -31.01 5.68 16.55
CA GLU A 28 -32.05 6.44 17.30
C GLU A 28 -33.17 5.50 17.78
N GLU A 29 -33.63 4.56 16.92
CA GLU A 29 -34.60 3.54 17.30
C GLU A 29 -34.02 2.58 18.37
N PHE A 30 -32.75 2.17 18.21
CA PHE A 30 -32.10 1.34 19.22
C PHE A 30 -32.01 2.02 20.57
N ILE A 31 -31.63 3.30 20.61
CA ILE A 31 -31.52 4.09 21.83
C ILE A 31 -32.91 4.31 22.45
N SER A 32 -33.93 4.63 21.66
CA SER A 32 -35.27 4.88 22.14
C SER A 32 -35.93 3.68 22.85
N ARG A 33 -35.54 2.46 22.48
CA ARG A 33 -35.98 1.22 23.12
C ARG A 33 -35.30 0.97 24.46
N ASN A 34 -34.21 1.68 24.77
CA ASN A 34 -33.42 1.52 25.99
C ASN A 34 -33.53 2.79 26.87
N LYS A 35 -34.45 2.76 27.85
CA LYS A 35 -34.78 3.92 28.69
C LYS A 35 -33.58 4.52 29.44
N ASP A 36 -32.51 3.73 29.65
CA ASP A 36 -31.30 4.16 30.35
C ASP A 36 -30.25 4.83 29.44
N MET A 37 -30.57 4.99 28.18
CA MET A 37 -29.69 5.60 27.17
C MET A 37 -30.17 7.00 26.78
N VAL A 38 -29.25 7.96 26.74
CA VAL A 38 -29.51 9.34 26.32
C VAL A 38 -28.61 9.61 25.11
N PHE A 39 -29.22 9.89 23.97
CA PHE A 39 -28.48 10.24 22.76
C PHE A 39 -27.84 11.63 22.85
N ILE A 40 -26.55 11.72 22.59
CA ILE A 40 -25.78 12.97 22.59
C ILE A 40 -25.55 13.47 21.16
N ARG A 41 -24.84 12.68 20.34
CA ARG A 41 -24.53 13.03 18.93
C ARG A 41 -24.11 11.81 18.14
N GLY A 42 -24.01 11.98 16.81
CA GLY A 42 -23.46 10.98 15.89
C GLY A 42 -22.17 11.45 15.23
N TYR A 43 -21.25 10.54 15.03
CA TYR A 43 -20.03 10.74 14.24
C TYR A 43 -20.09 9.89 12.97
N ALA A 44 -19.73 10.48 11.83
CA ALA A 44 -19.70 9.74 10.58
C ALA A 44 -18.50 10.14 9.73
N ASP A 45 -17.77 9.15 9.25
CA ASP A 45 -16.72 9.35 8.27
C ASP A 45 -17.11 8.74 6.92
N GLU A 46 -16.74 9.43 5.85
CA GLU A 46 -16.88 8.87 4.51
C GLU A 46 -15.97 7.66 4.32
N GLY A 47 -16.51 6.60 3.71
CA GLY A 47 -15.77 5.37 3.40
C GLY A 47 -14.69 5.60 2.37
N ILE A 48 -13.50 5.98 2.82
CA ILE A 48 -12.31 6.05 1.99
C ILE A 48 -11.64 4.68 2.02
N SER A 49 -11.33 4.15 0.82
CA SER A 49 -10.57 2.91 0.67
C SER A 49 -9.33 2.90 1.58
N GLY A 50 -9.19 1.83 2.33
CA GLY A 50 -8.29 1.40 3.37
C GLY A 50 -6.87 1.95 3.59
N VAL A 51 -6.42 3.04 2.98
CA VAL A 51 -4.99 3.40 2.97
C VAL A 51 -4.63 4.64 3.82
N ASN A 52 -5.56 5.53 4.19
CA ASN A 52 -5.19 6.78 4.89
C ASN A 52 -5.97 7.04 6.19
N VAL A 53 -5.32 6.81 7.35
CA VAL A 53 -5.82 7.17 8.70
C VAL A 53 -6.05 8.67 8.85
N LYS A 54 -5.24 9.49 8.19
CA LYS A 54 -5.31 10.96 8.27
C LYS A 54 -6.66 11.56 7.82
N LYS A 55 -7.57 10.76 7.24
CA LYS A 55 -8.85 11.22 6.70
C LYS A 55 -10.08 10.87 7.56
N ARG A 56 -9.94 10.12 8.67
CA ARG A 56 -11.05 9.80 9.59
C ARG A 56 -11.18 10.87 10.68
N LYS A 57 -11.54 12.08 10.29
CA LYS A 57 -11.62 13.24 11.18
C LYS A 57 -12.65 13.05 12.28
N GLN A 58 -13.81 12.48 11.94
CA GLN A 58 -14.90 12.27 12.91
C GLN A 58 -14.55 11.18 13.92
N PHE A 59 -13.86 10.12 13.48
CA PHE A 59 -13.34 9.10 14.40
C PHE A 59 -12.32 9.68 15.38
N GLN A 60 -11.40 10.52 14.89
CA GLN A 60 -10.40 11.16 15.74
C GLN A 60 -11.06 12.13 16.74
N GLN A 61 -12.05 12.90 16.28
CA GLN A 61 -12.82 13.77 17.14
C GLN A 61 -13.55 12.97 18.23
N MET A 62 -14.20 11.86 17.86
CA MET A 62 -14.86 10.97 18.80
C MET A 62 -13.90 10.44 19.88
N ILE A 63 -12.66 10.09 19.54
CA ILE A 63 -11.66 9.63 20.52
C ILE A 63 -11.27 10.79 21.48
N GLU A 64 -11.11 12.01 20.97
CA GLU A 64 -10.78 13.17 21.81
C GLU A 64 -11.94 13.56 22.73
N ASP A 65 -13.18 13.53 22.23
CA ASP A 65 -14.39 13.76 23.02
C ASP A 65 -14.59 12.67 24.10
N ALA A 66 -14.23 11.42 23.80
CA ALA A 66 -14.21 10.33 24.78
C ALA A 66 -13.21 10.60 25.92
N LYS A 67 -12.01 11.08 25.57
CA LYS A 67 -10.99 11.47 26.55
C LYS A 67 -11.46 12.59 27.46
N ASN A 68 -12.28 13.51 26.93
CA ASN A 68 -12.88 14.60 27.68
C ASN A 68 -14.16 14.17 28.46
N SER A 69 -14.51 12.87 28.46
CA SER A 69 -15.66 12.30 29.16
C SER A 69 -17.01 12.90 28.74
N GLU A 70 -17.18 13.22 27.45
CA GLU A 70 -18.41 13.79 26.92
C GLU A 70 -19.55 12.76 26.82
N PHE A 71 -19.22 11.46 26.74
CA PHE A 71 -20.18 10.35 26.66
C PHE A 71 -19.61 9.08 27.31
N ASP A 72 -20.42 8.05 27.46
CA ASP A 72 -20.09 6.84 28.20
C ASP A 72 -20.08 5.60 27.28
N LEU A 73 -20.78 5.64 26.14
CA LEU A 73 -20.97 4.51 25.26
C LEU A 73 -20.98 4.94 23.78
N ILE A 74 -20.26 4.22 22.96
CA ILE A 74 -20.29 4.34 21.50
C ILE A 74 -21.09 3.16 20.93
N LEU A 75 -22.10 3.44 20.12
CA LEU A 75 -22.78 2.44 19.29
C LEU A 75 -22.17 2.41 17.92
N THR A 76 -21.90 1.22 17.42
CA THR A 76 -21.49 1.00 16.03
C THR A 76 -22.08 -0.31 15.52
N LYS A 77 -22.28 -0.44 14.23
CA LYS A 77 -22.98 -1.60 13.66
C LYS A 77 -22.13 -2.86 13.78
N GLU A 78 -20.91 -2.81 13.28
CA GLU A 78 -20.03 -3.97 13.11
C GLU A 78 -18.58 -3.63 13.48
N VAL A 79 -17.83 -4.63 13.97
CA VAL A 79 -16.40 -4.54 14.26
C VAL A 79 -15.59 -4.04 13.05
N THR A 80 -15.94 -4.51 11.86
CA THR A 80 -15.29 -4.16 10.59
C THR A 80 -15.50 -2.69 10.16
N ARG A 81 -16.49 -2.02 10.70
CA ARG A 81 -16.81 -0.60 10.43
C ARG A 81 -16.13 0.35 11.39
N PHE A 82 -15.76 -0.12 12.58
CA PHE A 82 -15.18 0.71 13.64
C PHE A 82 -13.73 1.10 13.34
N ALA A 83 -12.88 0.15 12.95
CA ALA A 83 -11.49 0.43 12.59
C ALA A 83 -11.11 -0.18 11.23
N ARG A 84 -9.84 -0.11 10.85
CA ARG A 84 -9.33 -0.63 9.55
C ARG A 84 -9.32 -2.14 9.51
N ASN A 85 -8.97 -2.73 10.62
CA ASN A 85 -8.90 -4.16 10.85
C ASN A 85 -9.28 -4.45 12.29
N THR A 86 -9.47 -5.71 12.61
CA THR A 86 -9.90 -6.14 13.94
C THR A 86 -8.85 -5.87 15.03
N VAL A 87 -7.56 -5.85 14.68
CA VAL A 87 -6.48 -5.52 15.63
C VAL A 87 -6.56 -4.04 16.02
N ASP A 88 -6.72 -3.13 15.05
CA ASP A 88 -6.92 -1.70 15.32
C ASP A 88 -8.21 -1.47 16.14
N THR A 89 -9.26 -2.24 15.88
CA THR A 89 -10.49 -2.18 16.70
C THR A 89 -10.19 -2.54 18.15
N LEU A 90 -9.47 -3.63 18.40
CA LEU A 90 -9.10 -4.05 19.76
C LEU A 90 -8.24 -2.99 20.48
N VAL A 91 -7.26 -2.40 19.78
CA VAL A 91 -6.43 -1.33 20.36
C VAL A 91 -7.25 -0.11 20.72
N ASN A 92 -8.13 0.36 19.83
CA ASN A 92 -8.95 1.55 20.07
C ASN A 92 -10.02 1.30 21.15
N THR A 93 -10.63 0.12 21.20
CA THR A 93 -11.61 -0.20 22.25
C THR A 93 -10.96 -0.27 23.63
N ARG A 94 -9.76 -0.83 23.75
CA ARG A 94 -8.99 -0.81 25.00
C ARG A 94 -8.58 0.61 25.42
N LEU A 95 -8.24 1.48 24.44
CA LEU A 95 -7.98 2.88 24.71
C LEU A 95 -9.23 3.60 25.26
N LEU A 96 -10.39 3.38 24.64
CA LEU A 96 -11.67 3.94 25.07
C LEU A 96 -12.07 3.44 26.47
N LEU A 97 -11.86 2.18 26.79
CA LEU A 97 -12.10 1.64 28.12
C LEU A 97 -11.25 2.32 29.20
N LYS A 98 -10.01 2.76 28.89
CA LYS A 98 -9.20 3.59 29.81
C LYS A 98 -9.81 4.96 30.08
N TYR A 99 -10.64 5.46 29.17
CA TYR A 99 -11.43 6.71 29.35
C TYR A 99 -12.82 6.44 29.94
N ASN A 100 -13.10 5.21 30.41
CA ASN A 100 -14.40 4.73 30.89
C ASN A 100 -15.49 4.79 29.82
N VAL A 101 -15.14 4.69 28.54
CA VAL A 101 -16.08 4.67 27.42
C VAL A 101 -16.12 3.26 26.83
N GLY A 102 -17.32 2.66 26.81
CA GLY A 102 -17.56 1.37 26.17
C GLY A 102 -17.87 1.50 24.68
N VAL A 103 -17.76 0.38 23.96
CA VAL A 103 -18.22 0.26 22.57
C VAL A 103 -19.16 -0.94 22.46
N LEU A 104 -20.34 -0.72 21.90
CA LEU A 104 -21.32 -1.76 21.60
C LEU A 104 -21.44 -1.96 20.09
N PHE A 105 -21.05 -3.12 19.63
CA PHE A 105 -21.22 -3.57 18.24
C PHE A 105 -22.56 -4.26 18.11
N THR A 106 -23.56 -3.54 17.58
CA THR A 106 -24.95 -3.96 17.66
C THR A 106 -25.27 -5.22 16.83
N THR A 107 -24.68 -5.38 15.65
CA THR A 107 -24.85 -6.56 14.79
C THR A 107 -24.05 -7.77 15.28
N ASP A 108 -22.81 -7.53 15.73
CA ASP A 108 -21.93 -8.59 16.25
C ASP A 108 -22.29 -9.01 17.66
N ASN A 109 -23.19 -8.27 18.34
CA ASN A 109 -23.59 -8.45 19.73
C ASN A 109 -22.38 -8.53 20.67
N ILE A 110 -21.46 -7.57 20.54
CA ILE A 110 -20.25 -7.47 21.35
C ILE A 110 -20.29 -6.14 22.13
N ASP A 111 -20.28 -6.23 23.45
CA ASP A 111 -20.16 -5.09 24.36
C ASP A 111 -18.79 -5.14 25.05
N THR A 112 -17.93 -4.16 24.75
CA THR A 112 -16.55 -4.12 25.30
C THR A 112 -16.48 -3.85 26.78
N ARG A 113 -17.59 -3.44 27.44
CA ARG A 113 -17.68 -3.28 28.89
C ARG A 113 -17.78 -4.62 29.63
N SER A 114 -18.16 -5.68 28.92
CA SER A 114 -18.24 -7.03 29.48
C SER A 114 -16.94 -7.81 29.19
N ASN A 115 -16.57 -8.68 30.14
CA ASN A 115 -15.41 -9.58 29.95
C ASN A 115 -15.59 -10.51 28.75
N ASP A 116 -16.81 -10.97 28.48
CA ASP A 116 -17.13 -11.80 27.32
C ASP A 116 -16.93 -11.04 26.00
N GLY A 117 -17.34 -9.77 25.95
CA GLY A 117 -17.16 -8.91 24.77
C GLY A 117 -15.68 -8.65 24.45
N GLU A 118 -14.85 -8.39 25.45
CA GLU A 118 -13.42 -8.23 25.25
C GLU A 118 -12.76 -9.54 24.80
N LEU A 119 -13.14 -10.67 25.38
CA LEU A 119 -12.65 -11.98 24.96
C LEU A 119 -13.00 -12.29 23.51
N ARG A 120 -14.24 -12.08 23.10
CA ARG A 120 -14.71 -12.26 21.71
C ARG A 120 -13.94 -11.38 20.74
N LEU A 121 -13.78 -10.10 21.08
CA LEU A 121 -13.05 -9.17 20.23
C LEU A 121 -11.55 -9.56 20.09
N SER A 122 -10.93 -9.98 21.19
CA SER A 122 -9.54 -10.48 21.18
C SER A 122 -9.39 -11.74 20.35
N LEU A 123 -10.33 -12.67 20.43
CA LEU A 123 -10.34 -13.88 19.61
C LEU A 123 -10.50 -13.56 18.12
N MET A 124 -11.45 -12.67 17.78
CA MET A 124 -11.65 -12.21 16.39
C MET A 124 -10.39 -11.53 15.84
N ALA A 125 -9.71 -10.70 16.64
CA ALA A 125 -8.47 -10.05 16.24
C ALA A 125 -7.36 -11.06 15.95
N THR A 126 -7.22 -12.07 16.79
CA THR A 126 -6.24 -13.15 16.61
C THR A 126 -6.51 -13.96 15.35
N LEU A 127 -7.76 -14.35 15.11
CA LEU A 127 -8.17 -15.09 13.92
C LEU A 127 -7.93 -14.28 12.63
N ALA A 128 -8.31 -12.98 12.62
CA ALA A 128 -8.10 -12.10 11.48
C ALA A 128 -6.60 -11.90 11.19
N GLN A 129 -5.76 -11.82 12.22
CA GLN A 129 -4.31 -11.71 12.08
C GLN A 129 -3.73 -13.00 11.48
N GLU A 130 -4.14 -14.18 11.96
CA GLU A 130 -3.72 -15.46 11.42
C GLU A 130 -4.16 -15.67 9.96
N GLU A 131 -5.37 -15.26 9.61
CA GLU A 131 -5.85 -15.32 8.23
C GLU A 131 -5.01 -14.43 7.31
N SER A 132 -4.75 -13.19 7.73
CA SER A 132 -3.87 -12.26 7.00
C SER A 132 -2.46 -12.82 6.83
N ARG A 133 -1.89 -13.46 7.85
CA ARG A 133 -0.60 -14.14 7.79
C ARG A 133 -0.60 -15.28 6.78
N LYS A 134 -1.63 -16.13 6.78
CA LYS A 134 -1.79 -17.23 5.82
C LYS A 134 -1.92 -16.74 4.38
N ILE A 135 -2.72 -15.69 4.14
CA ILE A 135 -2.85 -15.08 2.82
C ILE A 135 -1.49 -14.54 2.36
N SER A 136 -0.78 -13.79 3.20
CA SER A 136 0.55 -13.27 2.88
C SER A 136 1.55 -14.38 2.56
N SER A 137 1.57 -15.47 3.33
CA SER A 137 2.42 -16.64 3.05
C SER A 137 2.11 -17.29 1.71
N ARG A 138 0.83 -17.45 1.37
CA ARG A 138 0.40 -18.02 0.07
C ARG A 138 0.82 -17.12 -1.10
N VAL A 139 0.64 -15.81 -0.97
CA VAL A 139 1.05 -14.83 -2.00
C VAL A 139 2.57 -14.85 -2.17
N ASN A 140 3.34 -14.87 -1.08
CA ASN A 140 4.79 -14.94 -1.13
C ASN A 140 5.27 -16.24 -1.78
N TRP A 141 4.66 -17.37 -1.44
CA TRP A 141 4.97 -18.65 -2.06
C TRP A 141 4.68 -18.65 -3.56
N ALA A 142 3.51 -18.18 -3.99
CA ALA A 142 3.15 -18.07 -5.40
C ALA A 142 4.08 -17.12 -6.16
N THR A 143 4.44 -15.98 -5.54
CA THR A 143 5.40 -15.03 -6.13
C THR A 143 6.78 -15.67 -6.30
N LYS A 144 7.25 -16.41 -5.30
CA LYS A 144 8.52 -17.14 -5.38
C LYS A 144 8.51 -18.16 -6.52
N ARG A 145 7.45 -18.95 -6.64
CA ARG A 145 7.29 -19.91 -7.75
C ARG A 145 7.27 -19.23 -9.13
N ASN A 146 6.62 -18.07 -9.23
CA ASN A 146 6.65 -17.27 -10.45
C ASN A 146 8.07 -16.82 -10.79
N TYR A 147 8.86 -16.39 -9.79
CA TYR A 147 10.25 -16.01 -10.00
C TYR A 147 11.10 -17.18 -10.45
N GLU A 148 10.98 -18.37 -9.84
CA GLU A 148 11.64 -19.60 -10.20
C GLU A 148 11.30 -20.04 -11.63
N ASN A 149 10.06 -19.81 -12.07
CA ASN A 149 9.59 -20.15 -13.42
C ASN A 149 9.86 -19.03 -14.45
N GLY A 150 10.58 -17.99 -14.09
CA GLY A 150 10.87 -16.86 -15.00
C GLY A 150 9.65 -16.02 -15.36
N VAL A 151 8.54 -16.08 -14.59
CA VAL A 151 7.39 -15.23 -14.86
C VAL A 151 7.68 -13.82 -14.37
N ALA A 152 7.72 -12.86 -15.30
CA ALA A 152 7.99 -11.47 -14.96
C ALA A 152 6.89 -10.88 -14.07
N HIS A 153 7.27 -10.27 -12.94
CA HIS A 153 6.38 -9.65 -11.99
C HIS A 153 6.63 -8.13 -11.87
N GLY A 154 5.58 -7.36 -11.56
CA GLY A 154 5.66 -5.91 -11.38
C GLY A 154 5.54 -5.13 -12.68
N THR A 155 5.89 -3.83 -12.62
CA THR A 155 5.84 -2.89 -13.75
C THR A 155 7.03 -3.13 -14.69
N MET A 156 6.80 -3.03 -15.99
CA MET A 156 7.88 -3.09 -16.97
C MET A 156 8.63 -1.76 -17.02
N PRO A 157 9.95 -1.78 -17.23
CA PRO A 157 10.70 -0.56 -17.44
C PRO A 157 10.36 0.07 -18.80
N TYR A 158 10.60 1.36 -18.94
CA TYR A 158 10.46 2.10 -20.19
C TYR A 158 11.20 1.40 -21.33
N GLY A 159 10.58 1.29 -22.49
CA GLY A 159 11.09 0.48 -23.62
C GLY A 159 10.50 -0.93 -23.70
N TYR A 160 9.79 -1.38 -22.64
CA TYR A 160 9.16 -2.69 -22.61
C TYR A 160 7.70 -2.62 -22.16
N LYS A 161 6.86 -3.48 -22.72
CA LYS A 161 5.51 -3.76 -22.24
C LYS A 161 5.32 -5.24 -21.97
N ARG A 162 4.27 -5.59 -21.23
CA ARG A 162 3.84 -6.97 -21.08
C ARG A 162 2.68 -7.23 -22.04
N GLU A 163 2.81 -8.26 -22.86
CA GLU A 163 1.79 -8.69 -23.80
C GLU A 163 1.69 -10.22 -23.75
N ASN A 164 0.50 -10.74 -23.49
CA ASN A 164 0.25 -12.19 -23.34
C ASN A 164 1.24 -12.92 -22.39
N GLY A 165 1.60 -12.25 -21.27
CA GLY A 165 2.52 -12.79 -20.27
C GLY A 165 4.01 -12.69 -20.64
N LYS A 166 4.35 -12.26 -21.85
CA LYS A 166 5.73 -12.06 -22.32
C LYS A 166 6.14 -10.60 -22.23
N ILE A 167 7.45 -10.35 -22.10
CA ILE A 167 8.05 -9.03 -22.20
C ILE A 167 8.33 -8.79 -23.68
N VAL A 168 7.79 -7.71 -24.23
CA VAL A 168 8.00 -7.30 -25.63
C VAL A 168 8.52 -5.86 -25.69
N ILE A 169 9.34 -5.58 -26.70
CA ILE A 169 9.92 -4.27 -26.94
C ILE A 169 8.84 -3.30 -27.47
N VAL A 170 8.89 -2.05 -27.01
CA VAL A 170 8.16 -0.92 -27.58
C VAL A 170 9.16 -0.11 -28.40
N GLU A 171 9.08 -0.22 -29.71
CA GLU A 171 10.10 0.27 -30.66
C GLU A 171 10.49 1.75 -30.47
N ASP A 172 9.52 2.64 -30.30
CA ASP A 172 9.79 4.08 -30.15
C ASP A 172 10.46 4.40 -28.81
N GLU A 173 10.04 3.73 -27.73
CA GLU A 173 10.68 3.84 -26.43
C GLU A 173 12.08 3.20 -26.42
N ALA A 174 12.26 2.09 -27.12
CA ALA A 174 13.54 1.41 -27.22
C ALA A 174 14.63 2.28 -27.88
N LYS A 175 14.27 3.09 -28.88
CA LYS A 175 15.16 4.08 -29.49
C LYS A 175 15.68 5.09 -28.46
N VAL A 176 14.80 5.56 -27.57
CA VAL A 176 15.19 6.48 -26.47
C VAL A 176 16.11 5.77 -25.48
N VAL A 177 15.83 4.50 -25.14
CA VAL A 177 16.72 3.70 -24.28
C VAL A 177 18.11 3.57 -24.91
N GLN A 178 18.19 3.21 -26.19
CA GLN A 178 19.46 3.11 -26.92
C GLN A 178 20.21 4.46 -26.92
N GLN A 179 19.51 5.56 -27.13
CA GLN A 179 20.10 6.90 -27.07
C GLN A 179 20.66 7.22 -25.68
N ILE A 180 19.96 6.85 -24.57
CA ILE A 180 20.45 7.04 -23.21
C ILE A 180 21.78 6.29 -23.01
N PHE A 181 21.86 5.02 -23.38
CA PHE A 181 23.06 4.22 -23.24
C PHE A 181 24.22 4.76 -24.11
N ARG A 182 23.95 5.15 -25.35
CA ARG A 182 24.92 5.76 -26.25
C ARG A 182 25.51 7.05 -25.68
N LEU A 183 24.65 7.98 -25.25
CA LEU A 183 25.11 9.25 -24.66
C LEU A 183 25.96 9.02 -23.41
N TYR A 184 25.62 8.00 -22.61
CA TYR A 184 26.41 7.64 -21.43
C TYR A 184 27.78 7.10 -21.79
N ILE A 185 27.91 6.27 -22.83
CA ILE A 185 29.17 5.76 -23.37
C ILE A 185 30.02 6.92 -23.94
N ASP A 186 29.39 7.88 -24.58
CA ASP A 186 30.01 9.09 -25.09
C ASP A 186 30.49 10.06 -23.97
N GLY A 187 30.33 9.66 -22.69
CA GLY A 187 30.83 10.39 -21.52
C GLY A 187 29.87 11.43 -20.94
N TYR A 188 28.61 11.46 -21.38
CA TYR A 188 27.61 12.38 -20.82
C TYR A 188 27.14 11.91 -19.44
N GLY A 189 27.16 12.82 -18.47
CA GLY A 189 26.60 12.54 -17.14
C GLY A 189 25.07 12.43 -17.16
N THR A 190 24.49 11.69 -16.20
CA THR A 190 23.05 11.44 -16.13
C THR A 190 22.16 12.70 -16.12
N ARG A 191 22.66 13.82 -15.55
CA ARG A 191 21.97 15.12 -15.56
C ARG A 191 21.90 15.69 -16.99
N ARG A 192 23.00 15.63 -17.73
CA ARG A 192 23.05 16.15 -19.10
C ARG A 192 22.17 15.31 -20.02
N ILE A 193 22.17 13.98 -19.86
CA ILE A 193 21.30 13.07 -20.62
C ILE A 193 19.84 13.41 -20.37
N ALA A 194 19.42 13.56 -19.11
CA ALA A 194 18.05 13.92 -18.77
C ALA A 194 17.61 15.25 -19.41
N ASN A 195 18.46 16.29 -19.33
CA ASN A 195 18.18 17.58 -19.96
C ASN A 195 18.06 17.46 -21.49
N THR A 196 18.98 16.77 -22.15
CA THR A 196 18.93 16.54 -23.60
C THR A 196 17.62 15.89 -24.03
N LEU A 197 17.15 14.85 -23.31
CA LEU A 197 15.88 14.20 -23.62
C LEU A 197 14.66 15.11 -23.41
N ASN A 198 14.67 15.93 -22.36
CA ASN A 198 13.62 16.89 -22.08
C ASN A 198 13.57 18.01 -23.15
N GLU A 199 14.73 18.52 -23.59
CA GLU A 199 14.86 19.49 -24.67
C GLU A 199 14.37 18.93 -26.00
N GLN A 200 14.53 17.63 -26.24
CA GLN A 200 14.01 16.92 -27.40
C GLN A 200 12.52 16.59 -27.32
N GLY A 201 11.86 16.88 -26.19
CA GLY A 201 10.44 16.64 -25.99
C GLY A 201 10.08 15.18 -25.70
N TYR A 202 11.03 14.34 -25.28
CA TYR A 202 10.74 12.98 -24.84
C TYR A 202 10.21 12.97 -23.40
N TYR A 203 9.20 12.15 -23.15
CA TYR A 203 8.62 11.97 -21.83
C TYR A 203 8.97 10.60 -21.25
N ASN A 204 9.07 10.52 -19.93
CA ASN A 204 9.30 9.25 -19.22
C ASN A 204 8.03 8.38 -19.19
N ALA A 205 8.11 7.18 -18.61
CA ALA A 205 7.00 6.21 -18.52
C ALA A 205 5.72 6.74 -17.84
N THR A 206 5.81 7.81 -17.06
CA THR A 206 4.66 8.45 -16.39
C THR A 206 4.15 9.70 -17.11
N GLY A 207 4.69 10.03 -18.28
CA GLY A 207 4.34 11.23 -19.04
C GLY A 207 4.98 12.52 -18.49
N GLY A 208 5.93 12.41 -17.57
CA GLY A 208 6.66 13.56 -17.01
C GLY A 208 8.07 13.71 -17.59
N GLU A 209 8.79 14.71 -17.08
CA GLU A 209 10.18 14.98 -17.46
C GLU A 209 11.14 13.86 -16.98
N TRP A 210 12.23 13.70 -17.70
CA TRP A 210 13.33 12.83 -17.31
C TRP A 210 14.11 13.42 -16.15
N LEU A 211 14.39 12.58 -15.15
CA LEU A 211 15.20 12.95 -14.01
C LEU A 211 16.53 12.18 -14.03
N PRO A 212 17.64 12.78 -13.53
CA PRO A 212 18.93 12.09 -13.44
C PRO A 212 18.89 10.76 -12.66
N SER A 213 18.03 10.68 -11.65
CA SER A 213 17.80 9.44 -10.87
C SER A 213 17.16 8.35 -11.70
N THR A 214 16.23 8.69 -12.59
CA THR A 214 15.59 7.74 -13.51
C THR A 214 16.61 7.18 -14.49
N ILE A 215 17.42 8.05 -15.12
CA ILE A 215 18.49 7.63 -16.04
C ILE A 215 19.46 6.69 -15.31
N ARG A 216 19.90 7.04 -14.09
CA ARG A 216 20.78 6.19 -13.29
C ARG A 216 20.18 4.81 -13.01
N GLY A 217 18.88 4.76 -12.72
CA GLY A 217 18.16 3.51 -12.50
C GLY A 217 18.12 2.65 -13.75
N MET A 218 17.91 3.26 -14.93
CA MET A 218 17.90 2.58 -16.23
C MET A 218 19.25 1.95 -16.56
N LEU A 219 20.33 2.69 -16.42
CA LEU A 219 21.70 2.23 -16.71
C LEU A 219 22.13 1.01 -15.86
N LYS A 220 21.47 0.77 -14.72
CA LYS A 220 21.70 -0.39 -13.82
C LYS A 220 20.74 -1.54 -14.04
N ASN A 221 19.69 -1.36 -14.83
CA ASN A 221 18.62 -2.33 -14.95
C ASN A 221 18.94 -3.41 -15.98
N ARG A 222 19.30 -4.60 -15.52
CA ARG A 222 19.67 -5.76 -16.35
C ARG A 222 18.57 -6.23 -17.30
N LYS A 223 17.32 -5.79 -17.13
CA LYS A 223 16.27 -6.07 -18.11
C LYS A 223 16.58 -5.50 -19.48
N TYR A 224 17.37 -4.43 -19.57
CA TYR A 224 17.75 -3.86 -20.87
C TYR A 224 18.70 -4.75 -21.67
N CYS A 225 19.47 -5.62 -21.02
CA CYS A 225 20.29 -6.63 -21.71
C CYS A 225 19.62 -8.01 -21.80
N GLY A 226 18.30 -8.07 -21.60
CA GLY A 226 17.52 -9.30 -21.76
C GLY A 226 17.46 -10.18 -20.51
N ASP A 227 18.14 -9.83 -19.43
CA ASP A 227 18.12 -10.61 -18.19
C ASP A 227 16.94 -10.19 -17.30
N LEU A 228 16.18 -11.15 -16.79
CA LEU A 228 15.13 -10.88 -15.81
C LEU A 228 15.67 -11.09 -14.40
N VAL A 229 15.80 -10.00 -13.63
CA VAL A 229 16.20 -10.04 -12.22
C VAL A 229 15.01 -9.69 -11.33
N GLN A 230 14.71 -10.56 -10.38
CA GLN A 230 13.57 -10.45 -9.51
C GLN A 230 13.94 -10.76 -8.04
N GLY A 231 13.05 -10.46 -7.08
CA GLY A 231 13.32 -10.74 -5.66
C GLY A 231 14.21 -9.72 -4.96
N MET A 232 14.50 -8.57 -5.58
CA MET A 232 15.34 -7.50 -5.00
C MET A 232 14.73 -6.82 -3.77
N SER A 233 13.48 -7.09 -3.43
CA SER A 233 12.83 -6.62 -2.20
C SER A 233 11.87 -7.66 -1.67
N LYS A 234 11.77 -7.77 -0.34
CA LYS A 234 10.83 -8.65 0.38
C LYS A 234 9.96 -7.86 1.34
N THR A 235 8.72 -8.31 1.55
CA THR A 235 7.85 -7.77 2.59
C THR A 235 8.22 -8.40 3.92
N ILE A 236 8.65 -7.59 4.89
CA ILE A 236 9.03 -8.05 6.23
C ILE A 236 7.85 -8.02 7.20
N ASP A 237 6.98 -7.04 7.04
CA ASP A 237 5.77 -6.92 7.84
C ASP A 237 4.55 -6.90 6.92
N PHE A 238 3.67 -7.89 7.10
CA PHE A 238 2.46 -8.02 6.29
C PHE A 238 1.32 -7.10 6.79
N LEU A 239 1.36 -6.67 8.06
CA LEU A 239 0.36 -5.76 8.64
C LEU A 239 0.64 -4.32 8.21
N GLU A 240 1.88 -3.86 8.37
CA GLU A 240 2.32 -2.53 7.98
C GLU A 240 2.70 -2.43 6.49
N LYS A 241 2.75 -3.55 5.78
CA LYS A 241 3.22 -3.66 4.38
C LYS A 241 4.64 -3.12 4.19
N LYS A 242 5.46 -3.22 5.22
CA LYS A 242 6.84 -2.74 5.20
C LYS A 242 7.69 -3.64 4.31
N ARG A 243 8.38 -3.03 3.34
CA ARG A 243 9.31 -3.72 2.42
C ARG A 243 10.74 -3.38 2.77
N GLU A 244 11.61 -4.35 2.59
CA GLU A 244 13.06 -4.22 2.73
C GLU A 244 13.75 -4.62 1.43
N VAL A 245 14.82 -3.90 1.08
CA VAL A 245 15.68 -4.24 -0.05
C VAL A 245 16.57 -5.41 0.35
N VAL A 246 16.61 -6.45 -0.46
CA VAL A 246 17.53 -7.57 -0.28
C VAL A 246 18.92 -7.10 -0.70
N LYS A 247 19.86 -7.07 0.25
CA LYS A 247 21.23 -6.58 0.01
C LYS A 247 22.13 -7.64 -0.65
N ASP A 248 21.80 -8.89 -0.43
CA ASP A 248 22.56 -10.04 -0.93
C ASP A 248 22.03 -10.45 -2.30
N GLU A 249 22.78 -10.12 -3.34
CA GLU A 249 22.43 -10.42 -4.74
C GLU A 249 22.35 -11.93 -5.03
N SER A 250 22.95 -12.79 -4.21
CA SER A 250 22.85 -14.25 -4.34
C SER A 250 21.42 -14.75 -4.08
N GLN A 251 20.59 -13.95 -3.42
CA GLN A 251 19.18 -14.24 -3.15
C GLN A 251 18.24 -13.79 -4.28
N TYR A 252 18.76 -13.14 -5.32
CA TYR A 252 17.94 -12.71 -6.45
C TYR A 252 17.63 -13.90 -7.36
N TYR A 253 16.46 -13.84 -7.98
CA TYR A 253 16.06 -14.77 -9.03
C TYR A 253 16.46 -14.18 -10.37
N VAL A 254 17.45 -14.80 -11.03
CA VAL A 254 18.02 -14.32 -12.29
C VAL A 254 17.73 -15.32 -13.40
N CYS A 255 16.98 -14.88 -14.41
CA CYS A 255 16.80 -15.62 -15.66
C CYS A 255 17.60 -14.88 -16.76
N VAL A 256 18.68 -15.49 -17.20
CA VAL A 256 19.55 -14.93 -18.25
C VAL A 256 18.90 -15.12 -19.60
N SER A 257 19.00 -14.12 -20.49
CA SER A 257 18.44 -14.14 -21.85
C SER A 257 16.94 -14.51 -21.87
N HIS A 258 16.18 -13.95 -20.93
CA HIS A 258 14.76 -14.21 -20.75
C HIS A 258 13.88 -13.58 -21.84
N HIS A 259 14.26 -12.44 -22.36
CA HIS A 259 13.52 -11.67 -23.36
C HIS A 259 14.46 -10.93 -24.30
N ASP A 260 13.91 -10.39 -25.38
CA ASP A 260 14.68 -9.65 -26.37
C ASP A 260 15.34 -8.42 -25.75
N ALA A 261 16.64 -8.28 -25.94
CA ALA A 261 17.43 -7.19 -25.38
C ALA A 261 17.30 -5.90 -26.22
N ILE A 262 17.11 -4.76 -25.59
CA ILE A 262 17.21 -3.43 -26.24
C ILE A 262 18.68 -3.03 -26.39
N ILE A 263 19.52 -3.41 -25.43
CA ILE A 263 20.94 -3.12 -25.36
C ILE A 263 21.69 -4.46 -25.35
N ASP A 264 22.67 -4.63 -26.20
CA ASP A 264 23.48 -5.83 -26.15
C ASP A 264 24.26 -5.94 -24.84
N LYS A 265 24.59 -7.19 -24.48
CA LYS A 265 25.18 -7.49 -23.18
C LYS A 265 26.54 -6.85 -22.97
N GLN A 266 27.36 -6.77 -24.02
CA GLN A 266 28.70 -6.19 -23.96
C GLN A 266 28.62 -4.69 -23.69
N THR A 267 27.72 -3.98 -24.37
CA THR A 267 27.43 -2.57 -24.15
C THR A 267 26.92 -2.33 -22.74
N PHE A 268 25.98 -3.15 -22.24
CA PHE A 268 25.46 -3.03 -20.89
C PHE A 268 26.54 -3.22 -19.82
N GLU A 269 27.41 -4.23 -19.97
CA GLU A 269 28.51 -4.50 -19.05
C GLU A 269 29.54 -3.37 -19.02
N SER A 270 29.87 -2.78 -20.18
CA SER A 270 30.79 -1.64 -20.26
C SER A 270 30.28 -0.43 -19.48
N VAL A 271 28.97 -0.13 -19.59
CA VAL A 271 28.30 0.95 -18.85
C VAL A 271 28.29 0.66 -17.35
N SER A 272 27.98 -0.56 -16.95
CA SER A 272 27.96 -0.98 -15.55
C SER A 272 29.34 -0.86 -14.89
N TYR A 273 30.41 -1.26 -15.60
CA TYR A 273 31.78 -1.15 -15.12
C TYR A 273 32.23 0.30 -14.94
N THR A 274 31.92 1.17 -15.88
CA THR A 274 32.22 2.61 -15.81
C THR A 274 31.51 3.26 -14.62
N HIS A 275 30.30 2.84 -14.33
CA HIS A 275 29.51 3.35 -13.21
C HIS A 275 30.10 2.95 -11.85
N LEU A 276 30.61 1.74 -11.69
CA LEU A 276 31.28 1.26 -10.47
C LEU A 276 32.57 2.08 -10.20
N ARG A 277 33.42 2.28 -11.21
CA ARG A 277 34.65 3.07 -11.06
C ARG A 277 34.39 4.54 -10.70
N ALA A 278 33.36 5.17 -11.27
CA ALA A 278 33.00 6.55 -10.94
C ALA A 278 32.54 6.72 -9.47
N HIS A 279 31.99 5.68 -8.85
CA HIS A 279 31.63 5.68 -7.43
C HIS A 279 32.82 5.50 -6.50
N GLU A 280 33.82 4.70 -6.88
CA GLU A 280 35.04 4.49 -6.09
C GLU A 280 35.92 5.76 -6.06
N THR A 281 35.96 6.52 -7.14
CA THR A 281 36.76 7.77 -7.23
C THR A 281 36.10 8.96 -6.54
N SER A 282 34.81 8.92 -6.22
CA SER A 282 34.13 10.01 -5.47
C SER A 282 34.06 9.76 -3.96
N ALA A 283 34.62 8.67 -3.47
CA ALA A 283 34.68 8.30 -2.05
C ALA A 283 36.07 8.58 -1.40
N HIS A 284 36.96 9.27 -2.09
CA HIS A 284 38.27 9.75 -1.59
C HIS A 284 38.33 11.28 -1.54
#